data_0d433bfffd67e6c88e289606f712ac07
#
_entry.id   0d433bfffd67e6c88e289606f712ac07
#
_cell.length_a   1.000
_cell.length_b   1.000
_cell.length_c   1.000
_cell.angle_alpha   90.00
_cell.angle_beta   90.00
_cell.angle_gamma   90.00
#
_symmetry.space_group_name_H-M   'P 1'
#
loop_
_entity.id
_entity.type
_entity.pdbx_description
1 polymer ?
#
loop_
_entity_poly.entity_id
_entity_poly.type
_entity_poly.pdbx_seq_one_letter_code
_entity_poly.pdbx_strand_id
1 'polypeptide(L)'
;RKLDGYTQAANGSRLEKEGVEFQFTSQRIRPLRTSVIINGAWFKSTYTNSQPMFETVSEVVDNRPIQEEYVGLYDWNSGRINQQFNTNFMLDTQVPEWGLIFSTSVQCMWFVSTQRMYQNGVPVSYLDVNDGLLHPYTQESAEDMKLQFLVKTYNADSFKKQTVPMAMYVNFKATKQIGKYLKLALFANRILDYLPDYTSNGLRIRRNVNPYFGMELNFSL
;
A
#
# COMPACT_ATOMS: atom_id res chain seq x y z
N ARG A 1 29.87 -2.19 28.01
CA ARG A 1 28.81 -3.14 27.61
C ARG A 1 28.27 -2.68 26.25
N LYS A 2 27.98 -3.59 25.38
CA LYS A 2 27.33 -3.31 24.08
C LYS A 2 25.93 -3.96 24.15
N LEU A 3 24.89 -3.18 23.84
CA LEU A 3 23.56 -3.74 23.65
C LEU A 3 23.52 -4.43 22.29
N ASP A 4 23.43 -5.74 22.30
CA ASP A 4 23.08 -6.48 21.09
C ASP A 4 21.56 -6.41 20.91
N GLY A 5 21.14 -5.91 19.74
CA GLY A 5 19.71 -5.86 19.40
C GLY A 5 19.13 -7.25 19.30
N TYR A 6 18.00 -7.49 19.98
CA TYR A 6 17.20 -8.69 19.80
C TYR A 6 15.75 -8.31 19.49
N THR A 7 15.06 -9.20 18.79
CA THR A 7 13.65 -9.03 18.47
C THR A 7 12.82 -9.98 19.30
N GLN A 8 11.84 -9.47 20.00
CA GLN A 8 10.87 -10.24 20.76
C GLN A 8 9.50 -10.13 20.14
N ALA A 9 8.82 -11.26 19.95
CA ALA A 9 7.42 -11.28 19.52
C ALA A 9 6.52 -10.84 20.67
N ALA A 10 5.60 -9.91 20.39
CA ALA A 10 4.63 -9.40 21.34
C ALA A 10 3.26 -9.21 20.70
N ASN A 11 2.19 -9.31 21.50
CA ASN A 11 0.80 -9.18 21.04
C ASN A 11 0.30 -7.73 21.16
N GLY A 12 0.99 -6.79 20.52
CA GLY A 12 0.64 -5.36 20.54
C GLY A 12 0.00 -4.85 19.27
N SER A 13 0.06 -5.62 18.19
CA SER A 13 -0.45 -5.19 16.88
C SER A 13 -1.93 -5.50 16.72
N ARG A 14 -2.70 -4.53 16.22
CA ARG A 14 -4.11 -4.66 15.86
C ARG A 14 -4.33 -4.22 14.43
N LEU A 15 -5.04 -5.02 13.66
CA LEU A 15 -5.48 -4.71 12.30
C LEU A 15 -6.99 -4.76 12.24
N GLU A 16 -7.60 -3.61 11.95
CA GLU A 16 -9.02 -3.49 11.65
C GLU A 16 -9.22 -3.27 10.17
N LYS A 17 -10.17 -3.97 9.56
CA LYS A 17 -10.56 -3.79 8.17
C LYS A 17 -12.06 -3.59 8.09
N GLU A 18 -12.46 -2.57 7.34
CA GLU A 18 -13.84 -2.31 6.97
C GLU A 18 -13.92 -2.08 5.47
N GLY A 19 -15.01 -2.48 4.83
CA GLY A 19 -15.13 -2.29 3.39
C GLY A 19 -16.48 -2.73 2.84
N VAL A 20 -16.68 -2.40 1.57
CA VAL A 20 -17.84 -2.78 0.78
C VAL A 20 -17.36 -3.35 -0.54
N GLU A 21 -17.88 -4.51 -0.89
CA GLU A 21 -17.64 -5.14 -2.19
C GLU A 21 -18.99 -5.29 -2.91
N PHE A 22 -18.98 -5.12 -4.21
CA PHE A 22 -20.16 -5.34 -5.04
C PHE A 22 -19.78 -6.00 -6.35
N GLN A 23 -20.70 -6.80 -6.87
CA GLN A 23 -20.60 -7.39 -8.18
C GLN A 23 -21.97 -7.37 -8.84
N PHE A 24 -21.99 -6.95 -10.10
CA PHE A 24 -23.15 -7.03 -10.97
C PHE A 24 -22.76 -7.80 -12.23
N THR A 25 -23.61 -8.76 -12.62
CA THR A 25 -23.43 -9.51 -13.86
C THR A 25 -24.75 -9.51 -14.61
N SER A 26 -24.77 -8.95 -15.80
CA SER A 26 -25.97 -8.97 -16.65
C SER A 26 -26.14 -10.33 -17.31
N GLN A 27 -27.36 -10.69 -17.61
CA GLN A 27 -27.63 -11.66 -18.66
C GLN A 27 -27.12 -11.10 -20.00
N ARG A 28 -26.89 -11.99 -20.97
CA ARG A 28 -26.46 -11.55 -22.29
C ARG A 28 -27.56 -10.70 -22.96
N ILE A 29 -27.20 -9.47 -23.27
CA ILE A 29 -28.07 -8.54 -24.00
C ILE A 29 -28.15 -9.02 -25.45
N ARG A 30 -29.27 -9.64 -25.82
CA ARG A 30 -29.44 -10.35 -27.10
C ARG A 30 -29.04 -9.51 -28.34
N PRO A 31 -29.50 -8.25 -28.51
CA PRO A 31 -29.16 -7.45 -29.68
C PRO A 31 -27.66 -7.19 -29.82
N LEU A 32 -26.96 -6.99 -28.71
CA LEU A 32 -25.53 -6.71 -28.66
C LEU A 32 -24.67 -7.98 -28.54
N ARG A 33 -25.31 -9.09 -28.19
CA ARG A 33 -24.63 -10.36 -27.86
C ARG A 33 -23.57 -10.23 -26.77
N THR A 34 -23.74 -9.23 -25.91
CA THR A 34 -22.78 -8.79 -24.91
C THR A 34 -23.32 -9.02 -23.52
N SER A 35 -22.51 -9.55 -22.65
CA SER A 35 -22.71 -9.54 -21.19
C SER A 35 -21.85 -8.44 -20.55
N VAL A 36 -22.36 -7.85 -19.51
CA VAL A 36 -21.70 -6.79 -18.74
C VAL A 36 -21.43 -7.32 -17.35
N ILE A 37 -20.19 -7.19 -16.91
CA ILE A 37 -19.79 -7.50 -15.54
C ILE A 37 -19.19 -6.24 -14.95
N ILE A 38 -19.68 -5.83 -13.79
CA ILE A 38 -19.17 -4.69 -13.03
C ILE A 38 -18.88 -5.20 -11.64
N ASN A 39 -17.67 -5.01 -11.17
CA ASN A 39 -17.33 -5.27 -9.78
C ASN A 39 -16.51 -4.13 -9.21
N GLY A 40 -16.54 -4.02 -7.90
CA GLY A 40 -15.75 -3.01 -7.21
C GLY A 40 -15.62 -3.32 -5.74
N ALA A 41 -14.60 -2.75 -5.15
CA ALA A 41 -14.31 -2.88 -3.73
C ALA A 41 -13.75 -1.57 -3.19
N TRP A 42 -14.34 -1.11 -2.11
CA TRP A 42 -13.77 -0.08 -1.26
C TRP A 42 -13.41 -0.71 0.08
N PHE A 43 -12.24 -0.44 0.56
CA PHE A 43 -11.86 -0.83 1.91
C PHE A 43 -10.92 0.16 2.58
N LYS A 44 -11.00 0.16 3.89
CA LYS A 44 -10.12 0.87 4.80
C LYS A 44 -9.52 -0.12 5.77
N SER A 45 -8.22 -0.06 5.96
CA SER A 45 -7.51 -0.81 6.98
C SER A 45 -6.81 0.15 7.93
N THR A 46 -6.98 -0.11 9.22
CA THR A 46 -6.33 0.64 10.29
C THR A 46 -5.43 -0.33 11.04
N TYR A 47 -4.14 -0.10 10.94
CA TYR A 47 -3.14 -0.79 11.71
C TYR A 47 -2.74 0.06 12.90
N THR A 48 -2.66 -0.53 14.08
CA THR A 48 -2.19 0.12 15.31
C THR A 48 -1.25 -0.80 16.07
N ASN A 49 -0.34 -0.22 16.86
CA ASN A 49 0.52 -0.95 17.77
C ASN A 49 0.46 -0.26 19.14
N SER A 50 0.08 -0.99 20.16
CA SER A 50 -0.10 -0.49 21.53
C SER A 50 1.10 -0.76 22.44
N GLN A 51 2.12 -1.45 21.97
CA GLN A 51 3.30 -1.75 22.77
C GLN A 51 4.34 -0.63 22.66
N PRO A 52 4.91 -0.18 23.78
CA PRO A 52 6.08 0.69 23.75
C PRO A 52 7.23 0.06 22.96
N MET A 53 7.98 0.89 22.25
CA MET A 53 9.08 0.43 21.41
C MET A 53 10.38 1.08 21.81
N PHE A 54 11.44 0.27 21.93
CA PHE A 54 12.79 0.77 22.04
C PHE A 54 13.28 1.21 20.67
N GLU A 55 13.84 2.40 20.60
CA GLU A 55 14.52 2.89 19.39
C GLU A 55 15.80 3.62 19.73
N THR A 56 16.81 3.41 18.88
CA THR A 56 18.10 4.04 18.98
C THR A 56 18.17 5.35 18.18
N VAL A 57 19.13 6.19 18.52
CA VAL A 57 19.45 7.43 17.80
C VAL A 57 20.88 7.35 17.30
N SER A 58 21.10 7.75 16.07
CA SER A 58 22.42 7.64 15.42
C SER A 58 23.33 8.84 15.69
N GLU A 59 22.94 9.76 16.58
CA GLU A 59 23.72 10.93 16.90
C GLU A 59 25.02 10.57 17.68
N VAL A 60 26.06 11.37 17.48
CA VAL A 60 27.37 11.19 18.12
C VAL A 60 27.66 12.41 18.98
N VAL A 61 27.90 12.22 20.27
CA VAL A 61 28.27 13.27 21.22
C VAL A 61 29.60 12.84 21.88
N ASP A 62 30.55 13.72 21.99
CA ASP A 62 31.89 13.47 22.58
C ASP A 62 32.59 12.23 22.00
N ASN A 63 32.53 12.07 20.66
CA ASN A 63 33.07 10.91 19.94
C ASN A 63 32.46 9.55 20.29
N ARG A 64 31.30 9.52 20.93
CA ARG A 64 30.55 8.29 21.24
C ARG A 64 29.14 8.34 20.63
N PRO A 65 28.71 7.28 19.96
CA PRO A 65 27.32 7.16 19.52
C PRO A 65 26.39 7.08 20.73
N ILE A 66 25.33 7.89 20.75
CA ILE A 66 24.35 7.91 21.84
C ILE A 66 23.74 6.53 22.06
N GLN A 67 23.49 5.78 20.99
CA GLN A 67 22.95 4.41 21.05
C GLN A 67 23.83 3.41 21.82
N GLU A 68 25.09 3.73 22.09
CA GLU A 68 25.97 2.91 22.92
C GLU A 68 25.82 3.21 24.42
N GLU A 69 25.19 4.33 24.76
CA GLU A 69 24.99 4.77 26.13
C GLU A 69 23.51 4.75 26.53
N TYR A 70 22.62 5.20 25.61
CA TYR A 70 21.19 5.35 25.89
C TYR A 70 20.32 4.85 24.76
N VAL A 71 19.19 4.21 25.12
CA VAL A 71 18.14 3.76 24.18
C VAL A 71 16.79 4.28 24.65
N GLY A 72 16.10 5.05 23.81
CA GLY A 72 14.78 5.60 24.14
C GLY A 72 13.67 4.55 24.07
N LEU A 73 12.77 4.57 25.04
CA LEU A 73 11.51 3.81 25.03
C LEU A 73 10.37 4.78 24.72
N TYR A 74 9.61 4.52 23.66
CA TYR A 74 8.55 5.39 23.17
C TYR A 74 7.21 4.69 23.25
N ASP A 75 6.26 5.35 23.88
CA ASP A 75 4.85 4.94 23.91
C ASP A 75 4.10 5.63 22.76
N TRP A 76 4.38 5.22 21.55
CA TRP A 76 3.71 5.74 20.39
C TRP A 76 2.99 4.66 19.60
N ASN A 77 1.94 5.08 18.94
CA ASN A 77 1.24 4.25 18.01
C ASN A 77 1.87 4.40 16.60
N SER A 78 2.68 3.45 16.18
CA SER A 78 3.26 3.43 14.83
C SER A 78 2.21 3.14 13.73
N GLY A 79 0.94 3.38 14.02
CA GLY A 79 -0.20 3.02 13.21
C GLY A 79 -0.24 3.69 11.85
N ARG A 80 -1.01 3.04 10.96
CA ARG A 80 -1.24 3.50 9.60
C ARG A 80 -2.67 3.23 9.17
N ILE A 81 -3.26 4.20 8.49
CA ILE A 81 -4.57 4.07 7.86
C ILE A 81 -4.34 4.00 6.35
N ASN A 82 -4.84 2.93 5.72
CA ASN A 82 -4.84 2.78 4.27
C ASN A 82 -6.28 2.69 3.78
N GLN A 83 -6.57 3.35 2.67
CA GLN A 83 -7.87 3.28 2.00
C GLN A 83 -7.66 3.11 0.51
N GLN A 84 -8.51 2.32 -0.12
CA GLN A 84 -8.53 2.23 -1.58
C GLN A 84 -9.93 1.96 -2.10
N PHE A 85 -10.17 2.40 -3.33
CA PHE A 85 -11.38 2.10 -4.08
C PHE A 85 -11.01 1.74 -5.51
N ASN A 86 -11.43 0.54 -5.92
CA ASN A 86 -11.19 0.00 -7.26
C ASN A 86 -12.50 -0.48 -7.87
N THR A 87 -12.63 -0.35 -9.19
CA THR A 87 -13.71 -0.95 -9.96
C THR A 87 -13.18 -1.57 -11.25
N ASN A 88 -13.83 -2.64 -11.70
CA ASN A 88 -13.60 -3.24 -13.00
C ASN A 88 -14.92 -3.31 -13.76
N PHE A 89 -14.88 -2.91 -15.03
CA PHE A 89 -15.96 -3.04 -16.00
C PHE A 89 -15.50 -4.01 -17.07
N MET A 90 -16.27 -5.05 -17.31
CA MET A 90 -15.96 -6.03 -18.34
C MET A 90 -17.14 -6.18 -19.29
N LEU A 91 -16.83 -6.15 -20.57
CA LEU A 91 -17.78 -6.43 -21.67
C LEU A 91 -17.30 -7.68 -22.38
N ASP A 92 -18.17 -8.67 -22.46
CA ASP A 92 -17.90 -9.92 -23.17
C ASP A 92 -18.92 -10.10 -24.30
N THR A 93 -18.48 -9.90 -25.53
CA THR A 93 -19.30 -9.94 -26.76
C THR A 93 -18.96 -11.21 -27.53
N GLN A 94 -19.97 -12.01 -27.81
CA GLN A 94 -19.81 -13.27 -28.54
C GLN A 94 -20.48 -13.19 -29.90
N VAL A 95 -19.75 -13.57 -30.93
CA VAL A 95 -20.22 -13.68 -32.32
C VAL A 95 -20.12 -15.15 -32.77
N PRO A 96 -21.12 -15.99 -32.42
CA PRO A 96 -21.06 -17.43 -32.66
C PRO A 96 -20.88 -17.81 -34.12
N GLU A 97 -21.47 -17.05 -35.04
CA GLU A 97 -21.37 -17.32 -36.49
C GLU A 97 -19.93 -17.29 -36.97
N TRP A 98 -19.11 -16.51 -36.33
CA TRP A 98 -17.69 -16.37 -36.68
C TRP A 98 -16.79 -17.10 -35.66
N GLY A 99 -17.34 -17.69 -34.60
CA GLY A 99 -16.56 -18.28 -33.52
C GLY A 99 -15.65 -17.26 -32.83
N LEU A 100 -16.08 -16.00 -32.73
CA LEU A 100 -15.32 -14.90 -32.13
C LEU A 100 -15.89 -14.51 -30.78
N ILE A 101 -14.99 -14.18 -29.86
CA ILE A 101 -15.29 -13.60 -28.57
C ILE A 101 -14.40 -12.37 -28.39
N PHE A 102 -15.01 -11.23 -28.11
CA PHE A 102 -14.33 -9.99 -27.79
C PHE A 102 -14.56 -9.65 -26.33
N SER A 103 -13.48 -9.56 -25.57
CA SER A 103 -13.52 -9.17 -24.18
C SER A 103 -12.80 -7.84 -24.01
N THR A 104 -13.50 -6.84 -23.50
CA THR A 104 -12.93 -5.53 -23.16
C THR A 104 -13.04 -5.35 -21.65
N SER A 105 -11.97 -4.93 -21.01
CA SER A 105 -12.01 -4.59 -19.59
C SER A 105 -11.43 -3.21 -19.33
N VAL A 106 -12.10 -2.47 -18.45
CA VAL A 106 -11.66 -1.18 -17.94
C VAL A 106 -11.44 -1.33 -16.45
N GLN A 107 -10.19 -1.19 -16.04
CA GLN A 107 -9.79 -1.25 -14.64
C GLN A 107 -9.59 0.18 -14.13
N CYS A 108 -10.30 0.56 -13.09
CA CYS A 108 -10.19 1.86 -12.46
C CYS A 108 -9.74 1.70 -11.01
N MET A 109 -8.60 2.27 -10.68
CA MET A 109 -8.21 2.59 -9.31
C MET A 109 -8.62 4.05 -9.07
N TRP A 110 -9.69 4.27 -8.31
CA TRP A 110 -10.19 5.63 -8.08
C TRP A 110 -9.27 6.42 -7.17
N PHE A 111 -8.79 5.78 -6.13
CA PHE A 111 -7.75 6.32 -5.27
C PHE A 111 -7.11 5.22 -4.42
N VAL A 112 -5.88 5.45 -4.03
CA VAL A 112 -5.21 4.78 -2.91
C VAL A 112 -4.69 5.86 -1.99
N SER A 113 -4.99 5.78 -0.72
CA SER A 113 -4.47 6.72 0.26
C SER A 113 -3.84 6.01 1.44
N THR A 114 -2.82 6.62 1.97
CA THR A 114 -2.15 6.18 3.20
C THR A 114 -1.92 7.38 4.11
N GLN A 115 -2.06 7.16 5.39
CA GLN A 115 -1.80 8.16 6.43
C GLN A 115 -1.14 7.48 7.62
N ARG A 116 -0.01 8.03 8.06
CA ARG A 116 0.61 7.63 9.32
C ARG A 116 -0.15 8.28 10.47
N MET A 117 -0.34 7.55 11.55
CA MET A 117 -0.87 8.11 12.77
C MET A 117 0.17 9.01 13.44
N TYR A 118 -0.28 10.04 14.14
CA TYR A 118 0.60 10.94 14.88
C TYR A 118 1.42 10.17 15.90
N GLN A 119 2.69 10.54 16.02
CA GLN A 119 3.65 9.99 16.97
C GLN A 119 4.24 11.12 17.78
N ASN A 120 4.23 10.97 19.11
CA ASN A 120 4.97 11.85 19.99
C ASN A 120 6.43 11.41 20.01
N GLY A 121 7.35 12.27 19.59
CA GLY A 121 8.78 11.97 19.55
C GLY A 121 9.49 11.97 20.91
N VAL A 122 8.81 12.35 21.98
CA VAL A 122 9.39 12.36 23.33
C VAL A 122 9.32 10.92 23.90
N PRO A 123 10.44 10.36 24.35
CA PRO A 123 10.42 9.05 25.00
C PRO A 123 9.70 9.11 26.36
N VAL A 124 9.07 8.04 26.78
CA VAL A 124 8.49 7.92 28.13
C VAL A 124 9.55 7.50 29.15
N SER A 125 10.56 6.78 28.69
CA SER A 125 11.68 6.31 29.48
C SER A 125 12.90 6.09 28.58
N TYR A 126 14.05 5.90 29.17
CA TYR A 126 15.25 5.48 28.46
C TYR A 126 15.99 4.39 29.23
N LEU A 127 16.63 3.52 28.52
CA LEU A 127 17.54 2.52 29.05
C LEU A 127 18.96 3.11 29.09
N ASP A 128 19.56 3.15 30.28
CA ASP A 128 20.99 3.45 30.41
C ASP A 128 21.78 2.14 30.27
N VAL A 129 22.65 2.07 29.27
CA VAL A 129 23.48 0.88 28.97
C VAL A 129 24.50 0.59 30.07
N ASN A 130 24.93 1.60 30.83
CA ASN A 130 25.95 1.46 31.84
C ASN A 130 25.46 0.74 33.11
N ASP A 131 24.26 1.08 33.55
CA ASP A 131 23.64 0.41 34.72
C ASP A 131 22.67 -0.70 34.33
N GLY A 132 22.13 -0.67 33.09
CA GLY A 132 21.18 -1.65 32.58
C GLY A 132 19.74 -1.43 33.09
N LEU A 133 19.44 -0.24 33.61
CA LEU A 133 18.14 0.10 34.17
C LEU A 133 17.34 1.03 33.26
N LEU A 134 16.02 0.95 33.42
CA LEU A 134 15.10 1.84 32.72
C LEU A 134 14.80 3.04 33.61
N HIS A 135 15.10 4.22 33.12
CA HIS A 135 14.87 5.49 33.80
C HIS A 135 13.72 6.27 33.14
N PRO A 136 12.85 6.94 33.94
CA PRO A 136 11.83 7.80 33.39
C PRO A 136 12.46 9.00 32.67
N TYR A 137 11.91 9.38 31.51
CA TYR A 137 12.35 10.56 30.80
C TYR A 137 11.61 11.79 31.37
N THR A 138 12.38 12.69 31.99
CA THR A 138 11.87 13.89 32.67
C THR A 138 12.27 15.16 31.92
N GLN A 139 11.83 16.30 32.39
CA GLN A 139 12.27 17.58 31.86
C GLN A 139 13.77 17.79 32.05
N GLU A 140 14.34 17.33 33.19
CA GLU A 140 15.77 17.35 33.44
C GLU A 140 16.55 16.50 32.41
N SER A 141 15.96 15.35 32.02
CA SER A 141 16.51 14.52 30.94
C SER A 141 16.53 15.25 29.61
N ALA A 142 15.54 16.08 29.32
CA ALA A 142 15.47 16.88 28.09
C ALA A 142 16.51 18.01 28.06
N GLU A 143 17.01 18.44 29.20
CA GLU A 143 18.08 19.46 29.33
C GLU A 143 19.49 18.85 29.39
N ASP A 144 19.57 17.52 29.55
CA ASP A 144 20.85 16.80 29.53
C ASP A 144 21.49 16.82 28.14
N MET A 145 22.82 16.99 28.10
CA MET A 145 23.60 17.17 26.87
C MET A 145 23.49 15.98 25.90
N LYS A 146 23.23 14.76 26.40
CA LYS A 146 23.13 13.54 25.60
C LYS A 146 21.68 13.07 25.45
N LEU A 147 20.90 13.09 26.53
CA LEU A 147 19.53 12.60 26.54
C LEU A 147 18.57 13.44 25.69
N GLN A 148 18.85 14.73 25.49
CA GLN A 148 18.07 15.59 24.60
C GLN A 148 17.92 15.03 23.19
N PHE A 149 18.93 14.32 22.69
CA PHE A 149 18.93 13.71 21.37
C PHE A 149 17.99 12.49 21.25
N LEU A 150 17.49 11.97 22.38
CA LEU A 150 16.44 10.95 22.35
C LEU A 150 15.09 11.52 21.89
N VAL A 151 14.89 12.84 21.96
CA VAL A 151 13.67 13.46 21.43
C VAL A 151 13.69 13.45 19.91
N LYS A 152 12.77 12.73 19.31
CA LYS A 152 12.62 12.63 17.85
C LYS A 152 11.70 13.74 17.33
N THR A 153 12.19 14.44 16.32
CA THR A 153 11.43 15.49 15.65
C THR A 153 10.82 14.94 14.36
N TYR A 154 9.53 15.07 14.20
CA TYR A 154 8.83 14.67 12.98
C TYR A 154 8.36 15.89 12.20
N ASN A 155 8.54 15.84 10.89
CA ASN A 155 7.90 16.81 10.02
C ASN A 155 6.38 16.58 10.06
N ALA A 156 5.60 17.64 10.30
CA ALA A 156 4.14 17.58 10.33
C ALA A 156 3.53 17.01 9.03
N ASP A 157 4.21 17.19 7.90
CA ASP A 157 3.79 16.63 6.62
C ASP A 157 3.84 15.11 6.58
N SER A 158 4.63 14.48 7.44
CA SER A 158 4.73 13.01 7.55
C SER A 158 3.42 12.35 8.01
N PHE A 159 2.55 13.10 8.68
CA PHE A 159 1.26 12.63 9.19
C PHE A 159 0.08 13.05 8.30
N LYS A 160 0.33 13.81 7.25
CA LYS A 160 -0.69 14.16 6.27
C LYS A 160 -1.10 12.95 5.44
N LYS A 161 -2.38 12.90 5.10
CA LYS A 161 -2.90 11.89 4.19
C LYS A 161 -2.27 12.05 2.81
N GLN A 162 -1.59 11.02 2.34
CA GLN A 162 -1.04 10.93 1.00
C GLN A 162 -2.02 10.17 0.12
N THR A 163 -2.37 10.74 -1.03
CA THR A 163 -3.34 10.13 -1.93
C THR A 163 -2.74 9.99 -3.33
N VAL A 164 -2.75 8.76 -3.84
CA VAL A 164 -2.47 8.46 -5.24
C VAL A 164 -3.77 8.70 -6.01
N PRO A 165 -3.77 9.58 -7.01
CA PRO A 165 -4.97 9.89 -7.78
C PRO A 165 -5.39 8.73 -8.68
N MET A 166 -6.56 8.86 -9.26
CA MET A 166 -7.16 7.90 -10.19
C MET A 166 -6.15 7.38 -11.22
N ALA A 167 -6.25 6.08 -11.48
CA ALA A 167 -5.61 5.41 -12.60
C ALA A 167 -6.63 4.56 -13.34
N MET A 168 -6.60 4.58 -14.65
CA MET A 168 -7.49 3.80 -15.49
C MET A 168 -6.70 3.09 -16.58
N TYR A 169 -7.06 1.84 -16.84
CA TYR A 169 -6.46 1.02 -17.89
C TYR A 169 -7.56 0.36 -18.72
N VAL A 170 -7.40 0.34 -20.02
CA VAL A 170 -8.27 -0.39 -20.93
C VAL A 170 -7.51 -1.54 -21.56
N ASN A 171 -8.06 -2.75 -21.44
CA ASN A 171 -7.52 -3.95 -22.02
C ASN A 171 -8.51 -4.56 -23.01
N PHE A 172 -8.01 -5.21 -24.03
CA PHE A 172 -8.80 -5.85 -25.06
C PHE A 172 -8.25 -7.26 -25.37
N LYS A 173 -9.15 -8.22 -25.52
CA LYS A 173 -8.82 -9.60 -25.95
C LYS A 173 -9.81 -10.02 -27.02
N ALA A 174 -9.30 -10.53 -28.14
CA ALA A 174 -10.09 -11.17 -29.17
C ALA A 174 -9.72 -12.65 -29.22
N THR A 175 -10.70 -13.53 -29.08
CA THR A 175 -10.51 -14.97 -29.12
C THR A 175 -11.26 -15.56 -30.31
N LYS A 176 -10.56 -16.31 -31.15
CA LYS A 176 -11.11 -17.06 -32.28
C LYS A 176 -11.12 -18.54 -31.93
N GLN A 177 -12.29 -19.16 -32.00
CA GLN A 177 -12.42 -20.61 -31.96
C GLN A 177 -12.24 -21.17 -33.35
N ILE A 178 -11.32 -22.10 -33.53
CA ILE A 178 -10.96 -22.77 -34.80
C ILE A 178 -11.29 -24.27 -34.63
N GLY A 179 -12.39 -24.67 -35.24
CA GLY A 179 -12.90 -26.03 -35.06
C GLY A 179 -13.31 -26.33 -33.60
N LYS A 180 -13.19 -27.58 -33.20
CA LYS A 180 -13.60 -28.04 -31.86
C LYS A 180 -12.46 -27.96 -30.82
N TYR A 181 -11.22 -27.94 -31.25
CA TYR A 181 -10.07 -28.19 -30.38
C TYR A 181 -9.12 -27.01 -30.19
N LEU A 182 -9.21 -25.99 -31.03
CA LEU A 182 -8.24 -24.89 -31.03
C LEU A 182 -8.91 -23.55 -30.74
N LYS A 183 -8.33 -22.80 -29.82
CA LYS A 183 -8.67 -21.39 -29.58
C LYS A 183 -7.40 -20.56 -29.69
N LEU A 184 -7.44 -19.55 -30.53
CA LEU A 184 -6.41 -18.52 -30.65
C LEU A 184 -6.92 -17.23 -30.05
N ALA A 185 -6.20 -16.68 -29.10
CA ALA A 185 -6.50 -15.39 -28.51
C ALA A 185 -5.38 -14.39 -28.76
N LEU A 186 -5.73 -13.20 -29.19
CA LEU A 186 -4.86 -12.04 -29.27
C LEU A 186 -5.29 -11.08 -28.17
N PHE A 187 -4.34 -10.54 -27.44
CA PHE A 187 -4.65 -9.57 -26.40
C PHE A 187 -3.75 -8.34 -26.47
N ALA A 188 -4.32 -7.22 -26.12
CA ALA A 188 -3.67 -5.94 -25.99
C ALA A 188 -4.02 -5.37 -24.62
N ASN A 189 -3.05 -5.28 -23.74
CA ASN A 189 -3.23 -4.74 -22.42
C ASN A 189 -2.73 -3.31 -22.37
N ARG A 190 -3.49 -2.46 -21.65
CA ARG A 190 -3.19 -1.03 -21.50
C ARG A 190 -3.14 -0.30 -22.83
N ILE A 191 -4.05 -0.63 -23.73
CA ILE A 191 -4.19 0.06 -25.05
C ILE A 191 -4.57 1.53 -24.89
N LEU A 192 -5.29 1.86 -23.83
CA LEU A 192 -5.55 3.21 -23.36
C LEU A 192 -5.27 3.23 -21.85
N ASP A 193 -4.68 4.31 -21.40
CA ASP A 193 -4.48 4.57 -19.99
C ASP A 193 -4.76 6.03 -19.63
N TYR A 194 -5.09 6.24 -18.35
CA TYR A 194 -5.15 7.55 -17.74
C TYR A 194 -4.39 7.48 -16.43
N LEU A 195 -3.20 8.07 -16.42
CA LEU A 195 -2.23 8.00 -15.32
C LEU A 195 -1.70 9.40 -15.01
N PRO A 196 -2.49 10.28 -14.41
CA PRO A 196 -2.01 11.63 -14.11
C PRO A 196 -0.81 11.59 -13.17
N ASP A 197 0.16 12.44 -13.44
CA ASP A 197 1.25 12.72 -12.51
C ASP A 197 0.67 13.25 -11.20
N TYR A 198 1.35 13.03 -10.10
CA TYR A 198 0.96 13.58 -8.80
C TYR A 198 2.18 13.94 -7.95
N THR A 199 1.95 14.69 -6.89
CA THR A 199 3.01 15.06 -5.94
C THR A 199 2.79 14.29 -4.64
N SER A 200 3.86 13.68 -4.14
CA SER A 200 3.88 13.02 -2.83
C SER A 200 5.14 13.41 -2.08
N ASN A 201 5.02 13.85 -0.85
CA ASN A 201 6.13 14.33 -0.02
C ASN A 201 7.03 15.37 -0.72
N GLY A 202 6.43 16.27 -1.49
CA GLY A 202 7.16 17.30 -2.24
C GLY A 202 7.83 16.81 -3.54
N LEU A 203 7.76 15.52 -3.84
CA LEU A 203 8.33 14.94 -5.06
C LEU A 203 7.25 14.72 -6.11
N ARG A 204 7.50 15.16 -7.34
CA ARG A 204 6.65 14.87 -8.49
C ARG A 204 6.87 13.43 -8.94
N ILE A 205 5.82 12.65 -8.94
CA ILE A 205 5.81 11.24 -9.36
C ILE A 205 5.17 11.17 -10.74
N ARG A 206 5.95 10.71 -11.72
CA ARG A 206 5.47 10.39 -13.06
C ARG A 206 5.12 8.92 -13.15
N ARG A 207 3.98 8.63 -13.76
CA ARG A 207 3.52 7.26 -13.97
C ARG A 207 3.54 6.97 -15.46
N ASN A 208 4.48 6.14 -15.90
CA ASN A 208 4.57 5.67 -17.28
C ASN A 208 4.28 4.18 -17.33
N VAL A 209 3.42 3.80 -18.23
CA VAL A 209 3.07 2.39 -18.46
C VAL A 209 3.09 2.16 -19.95
N ASN A 210 3.74 1.10 -20.37
CA ASN A 210 3.77 0.71 -21.76
C ASN A 210 2.63 -0.28 -22.05
N PRO A 211 1.91 -0.12 -23.17
CA PRO A 211 1.02 -1.16 -23.65
C PRO A 211 1.83 -2.40 -24.01
N TYR A 212 1.24 -3.58 -23.82
CA TYR A 212 1.84 -4.81 -24.27
C TYR A 212 0.82 -5.69 -24.98
N PHE A 213 1.32 -6.44 -25.97
CA PHE A 213 0.53 -7.30 -26.84
C PHE A 213 1.02 -8.74 -26.70
N GLY A 214 0.10 -9.66 -26.83
CA GLY A 214 0.46 -11.07 -26.78
C GLY A 214 -0.55 -11.95 -27.47
N MET A 215 -0.18 -13.21 -27.59
CA MET A 215 -0.97 -14.25 -28.22
C MET A 215 -1.02 -15.46 -27.28
N GLU A 216 -2.15 -16.11 -27.21
CA GLU A 216 -2.39 -17.31 -26.44
C GLU A 216 -3.01 -18.37 -27.37
N LEU A 217 -2.45 -19.57 -27.35
CA LEU A 217 -2.94 -20.72 -28.09
C LEU A 217 -3.40 -21.77 -27.09
N ASN A 218 -4.69 -22.09 -27.10
CA ASN A 218 -5.29 -23.13 -26.26
C ASN A 218 -5.70 -24.31 -27.13
N PHE A 219 -5.20 -25.51 -26.78
CA PHE A 219 -5.53 -26.75 -27.44
C PHE A 219 -6.26 -27.66 -26.45
N SER A 220 -7.45 -28.12 -26.80
CA SER A 220 -8.23 -29.08 -26.00
C SER A 220 -8.32 -30.39 -26.74
N LEU A 221 -7.81 -31.46 -26.14
CA LEU A 221 -7.87 -32.84 -26.62
C LEU A 221 -9.23 -33.46 -26.25
#